data_d5a0cbe243f156415782ade95af4c030
#
_entry.id   d5a0cbe243f156415782ade95af4c030
#
_cell.length_a   1.000
_cell.length_b   1.000
_cell.length_c   1.000
_cell.angle_alpha   90.00
_cell.angle_beta   90.00
_cell.angle_gamma   90.00
#
_symmetry.space_group_name_H-M   'P 1'
#
loop_
_entity.id
_entity.type
_entity.pdbx_description
1 polymer ?
#
loop_
_entity_poly.entity_id
_entity_poly.type
_entity_poly.pdbx_seq_one_letter_code
_entity_poly.pdbx_strand_id
1 'polypeptide(L)'
;MGHLWRHDDVYDVPLDFPIYRLDNIRTFSDQESYLAKHRDKPKDFFKDPECREALKLQHRFLFGIANSGNEKNHYELFKTELFKEGEELILNSKGILLNGNTRVSAIRQLVFEDKASYSHFHTIPMAILPSNLTAKQEKN
;
A
#
# COMPACT_ATOMS: atom_id res chain seq x y z
N MET A 1 -6.07 23.34 -6.50
CA MET A 1 -5.27 23.28 -6.71
C MET A 1 -4.64 22.78 -6.44
N GLY A 2 -4.44 22.87 -6.47
CA GLY A 2 -3.79 22.29 -5.94
C GLY A 2 -3.04 21.20 -5.81
N HIS A 3 -2.77 20.79 -6.68
CA HIS A 3 -1.91 19.72 -6.71
C HIS A 3 -0.57 20.10 -6.23
N LEU A 4 -0.11 19.39 -5.29
CA LEU A 4 1.13 19.71 -4.60
C LEU A 4 2.35 19.04 -5.22
N TRP A 5 2.17 18.20 -6.23
CA TRP A 5 3.25 17.39 -6.76
C TRP A 5 3.70 17.90 -8.10
N ARG A 6 4.99 17.84 -8.36
CA ARG A 6 5.56 18.10 -9.67
C ARG A 6 5.96 16.78 -10.28
N HIS A 7 6.13 16.78 -11.59
CA HIS A 7 6.58 15.56 -12.25
C HIS A 7 7.94 15.10 -11.77
N ASP A 8 8.81 16.04 -11.37
CA ASP A 8 10.14 15.67 -10.89
C ASP A 8 10.11 15.07 -9.48
N ASP A 9 8.95 15.07 -8.81
CA ASP A 9 8.78 14.42 -7.52
C ASP A 9 8.32 12.98 -7.64
N VAL A 10 8.13 12.50 -8.85
CA VAL A 10 7.64 11.15 -9.11
C VAL A 10 8.80 10.28 -9.58
N TYR A 11 8.94 9.11 -8.97
CA TYR A 11 10.03 8.20 -9.25
C TYR A 11 9.48 6.82 -9.58
N ASP A 12 10.26 6.05 -10.36
CA ASP A 12 9.95 4.64 -10.57
C ASP A 12 10.50 3.86 -9.38
N VAL A 13 9.61 3.36 -8.56
CA VAL A 13 9.95 2.72 -7.29
C VAL A 13 9.77 1.22 -7.42
N PRO A 14 10.77 0.42 -7.00
CA PRO A 14 10.60 -1.04 -7.01
C PRO A 14 9.38 -1.47 -6.22
N LEU A 15 8.65 -2.44 -6.74
CA LEU A 15 7.41 -2.89 -6.11
C LEU A 15 7.59 -3.34 -4.66
N ASP A 16 8.76 -3.88 -4.34
CA ASP A 16 9.04 -4.41 -3.00
C ASP A 16 9.50 -3.34 -2.01
N PHE A 17 9.77 -2.12 -2.49
CA PHE A 17 10.30 -1.07 -1.62
C PHE A 17 9.28 -0.50 -0.64
N PRO A 18 8.04 -0.18 -1.07
CA PRO A 18 7.08 0.48 -0.17
C PRO A 18 6.69 -0.39 1.02
N ILE A 19 6.51 0.26 2.14
CA ILE A 19 6.05 -0.39 3.36
C ILE A 19 4.58 -0.02 3.55
N TYR A 20 3.72 -1.01 3.75
CA TYR A 20 2.31 -0.73 4.00
C TYR A 20 2.13 0.14 5.23
N ARG A 21 1.19 1.05 5.17
CA ARG A 21 0.81 1.86 6.30
C ARG A 21 -0.06 1.02 7.22
N LEU A 22 0.44 0.75 8.43
CA LEU A 22 -0.33 -0.03 9.40
C LEU A 22 -1.42 0.80 10.07
N ASP A 23 -1.20 2.10 10.19
CA ASP A 23 -2.19 3.04 10.71
C ASP A 23 -3.17 3.38 9.58
N ASN A 24 -4.00 2.42 9.23
CA ASN A 24 -4.91 2.51 8.10
C ASN A 24 -6.32 2.16 8.57
N ILE A 25 -7.19 3.17 8.59
CA ILE A 25 -8.52 3.01 9.14
C ILE A 25 -9.32 1.90 8.44
N ARG A 26 -9.03 1.64 7.17
CA ARG A 26 -9.75 0.61 6.42
C ARG A 26 -9.46 -0.80 6.90
N THR A 27 -8.37 -1.01 7.63
CA THR A 27 -7.98 -2.33 8.14
C THR A 27 -8.08 -2.44 9.66
N PHE A 28 -8.52 -1.40 10.36
CA PHE A 28 -8.57 -1.44 11.82
C PHE A 28 -9.45 -2.57 12.35
N SER A 29 -10.61 -2.78 11.72
CA SER A 29 -11.51 -3.84 12.14
C SER A 29 -10.84 -5.21 12.00
N ASP A 30 -10.13 -5.44 10.90
CA ASP A 30 -9.41 -6.69 10.68
C ASP A 30 -8.29 -6.87 11.70
N GLN A 31 -7.56 -5.78 12.00
CA GLN A 31 -6.49 -5.83 12.97
C GLN A 31 -7.02 -6.17 14.36
N GLU A 32 -8.13 -5.53 14.74
CA GLU A 32 -8.73 -5.80 16.05
C GLU A 32 -9.25 -7.23 16.15
N SER A 33 -9.87 -7.73 15.08
CA SER A 33 -10.33 -9.12 15.07
C SER A 33 -9.19 -10.10 15.21
N TYR A 34 -8.08 -9.82 14.53
CA TYR A 34 -6.91 -10.68 14.63
C TYR A 34 -6.37 -10.71 16.05
N LEU A 35 -6.20 -9.54 16.67
CA LEU A 35 -5.67 -9.47 18.02
C LEU A 35 -6.60 -10.12 19.04
N ALA A 36 -7.91 -10.04 18.82
CA ALA A 36 -8.87 -10.69 19.71
C ALA A 36 -8.74 -12.21 19.69
N LYS A 37 -8.34 -12.75 18.54
CA LYS A 37 -8.19 -14.20 18.36
C LYS A 37 -6.78 -14.69 18.66
N HIS A 38 -5.82 -13.79 18.78
CA HIS A 38 -4.41 -14.14 19.01
C HIS A 38 -3.89 -13.35 20.19
N ARG A 39 -4.32 -13.75 21.38
CA ARG A 39 -4.01 -13.02 22.60
C ARG A 39 -2.55 -13.09 23.02
N ASP A 40 -1.78 -13.96 22.39
CA ASP A 40 -0.34 -14.01 22.60
C ASP A 40 0.39 -12.84 21.97
N LYS A 41 -0.27 -12.10 21.08
CA LYS A 41 0.34 -10.95 20.42
C LYS A 41 0.17 -9.70 21.27
N PRO A 42 1.17 -8.80 21.27
CA PRO A 42 1.05 -7.56 22.05
C PRO A 42 0.02 -6.62 21.42
N LYS A 43 -0.52 -5.71 22.23
CA LYS A 43 -1.54 -4.78 21.76
C LYS A 43 -1.03 -3.86 20.66
N ASP A 44 0.27 -3.59 20.63
CA ASP A 44 0.88 -2.72 19.64
C ASP A 44 1.48 -3.49 18.46
N PHE A 45 1.04 -4.73 18.27
CA PHE A 45 1.55 -5.61 17.22
C PHE A 45 1.50 -4.94 15.83
N PHE A 46 0.43 -4.21 15.53
CA PHE A 46 0.27 -3.55 14.24
C PHE A 46 0.79 -2.11 14.23
N LYS A 47 1.65 -1.74 15.18
CA LYS A 47 2.20 -0.38 15.23
C LYS A 47 3.67 -0.32 14.85
N ASP A 48 4.29 -1.46 14.62
CA ASP A 48 5.71 -1.53 14.28
C ASP A 48 5.88 -1.76 12.78
N PRO A 49 6.30 -0.73 12.02
CA PRO A 49 6.45 -0.86 10.57
C PRO A 49 7.58 -1.79 10.15
N GLU A 50 8.39 -2.26 11.10
CA GLU A 50 9.45 -3.22 10.79
C GLU A 50 9.04 -4.65 11.12
N CYS A 51 7.85 -4.87 11.65
CA CYS A 51 7.38 -6.20 11.98
C CYS A 51 6.86 -6.91 10.72
N ARG A 52 7.66 -7.85 10.22
CA ARG A 52 7.30 -8.56 8.99
C ARG A 52 5.99 -9.32 9.08
N GLU A 53 5.73 -9.92 10.23
CA GLU A 53 4.48 -10.67 10.42
C GLU A 53 3.27 -9.75 10.32
N ALA A 54 3.36 -8.58 10.96
CA ALA A 54 2.28 -7.60 10.90
C ALA A 54 2.07 -7.10 9.48
N LEU A 55 3.15 -6.88 8.73
CA LEU A 55 3.06 -6.42 7.35
C LEU A 55 2.45 -7.48 6.44
N LYS A 56 2.75 -8.75 6.67
CA LYS A 56 2.15 -9.82 5.89
C LYS A 56 0.65 -9.92 6.15
N LEU A 57 0.24 -9.74 7.39
CA LEU A 57 -1.18 -9.73 7.72
C LEU A 57 -1.87 -8.51 7.13
N GLN A 58 -1.20 -7.37 7.17
CA GLN A 58 -1.74 -6.16 6.55
C GLN A 58 -1.95 -6.35 5.06
N HIS A 59 -1.03 -7.05 4.39
CA HIS A 59 -1.21 -7.38 2.99
C HIS A 59 -2.51 -8.17 2.78
N ARG A 60 -2.76 -9.16 3.61
CA ARG A 60 -3.98 -9.97 3.50
C ARG A 60 -5.23 -9.13 3.69
N PHE A 61 -5.22 -8.24 4.68
CA PHE A 61 -6.37 -7.37 4.94
C PHE A 61 -6.60 -6.44 3.76
N LEU A 62 -5.53 -5.83 3.26
CA LEU A 62 -5.63 -4.90 2.13
C LEU A 62 -6.07 -5.62 0.86
N PHE A 63 -5.53 -6.80 0.62
CA PHE A 63 -5.91 -7.56 -0.56
C PHE A 63 -7.39 -7.97 -0.48
N GLY A 64 -7.89 -8.28 0.71
CA GLY A 64 -9.30 -8.55 0.88
C GLY A 64 -10.17 -7.39 0.42
N ILE A 65 -9.71 -6.16 0.71
CA ILE A 65 -10.41 -4.96 0.24
C ILE A 65 -10.25 -4.81 -1.28
N ALA A 66 -9.04 -5.01 -1.77
CA ALA A 66 -8.73 -4.84 -3.19
C ALA A 66 -9.51 -5.81 -4.08
N ASN A 67 -9.80 -6.99 -3.55
CA ASN A 67 -10.48 -8.05 -4.29
C ASN A 67 -11.93 -8.20 -3.83
N SER A 68 -12.57 -7.11 -3.44
CA SER A 68 -13.95 -7.13 -3.03
C SER A 68 -14.81 -6.34 -4.02
N GLY A 69 -16.10 -6.58 -3.97
CA GLY A 69 -17.03 -5.91 -4.84
C GLY A 69 -17.41 -6.75 -6.04
N ASN A 70 -18.52 -6.39 -6.64
CA ASN A 70 -19.11 -7.18 -7.73
C ASN A 70 -18.61 -6.80 -9.10
N GLU A 71 -17.93 -5.65 -9.20
CA GLU A 71 -17.45 -5.18 -10.50
C GLU A 71 -15.96 -4.97 -10.44
N LYS A 72 -15.47 -3.88 -11.02
CA LYS A 72 -14.04 -3.66 -11.19
C LYS A 72 -13.35 -3.39 -9.87
N ASN A 73 -12.94 -4.45 -9.19
CA ASN A 73 -12.08 -4.29 -8.03
C ASN A 73 -10.64 -4.11 -8.53
N HIS A 74 -9.75 -3.68 -7.65
CA HIS A 74 -8.36 -3.40 -8.04
C HIS A 74 -7.63 -4.63 -8.54
N TYR A 75 -7.89 -5.77 -7.94
CA TYR A 75 -7.22 -7.00 -8.34
C TYR A 75 -7.57 -7.37 -9.78
N GLU A 76 -8.86 -7.31 -10.14
CA GLU A 76 -9.27 -7.61 -11.51
C GLU A 76 -8.82 -6.52 -12.48
N LEU A 77 -8.87 -5.26 -12.02
CA LEU A 77 -8.50 -4.13 -12.87
C LEU A 77 -7.05 -4.24 -13.34
N PHE A 78 -6.12 -4.51 -12.44
CA PHE A 78 -4.71 -4.54 -12.79
C PHE A 78 -4.28 -5.78 -13.55
N LYS A 79 -5.17 -6.72 -13.77
CA LYS A 79 -4.88 -7.83 -14.68
C LYS A 79 -4.74 -7.34 -16.13
N THR A 80 -5.43 -6.25 -16.47
CA THR A 80 -5.46 -5.73 -17.83
C THR A 80 -5.07 -4.26 -17.96
N GLU A 81 -5.00 -3.53 -16.85
CA GLU A 81 -4.74 -2.09 -16.87
C GLU A 81 -3.37 -1.76 -16.28
N LEU A 82 -2.81 -0.65 -16.71
CA LEU A 82 -1.59 -0.11 -16.14
C LEU A 82 -1.96 1.09 -15.27
N PHE A 83 -1.00 1.55 -14.45
CA PHE A 83 -1.17 2.80 -13.76
C PHE A 83 -1.30 3.93 -14.75
N LYS A 84 -2.25 4.81 -14.50
CA LYS A 84 -2.47 5.97 -15.35
C LYS A 84 -1.79 7.18 -14.75
N GLU A 85 -1.41 8.12 -15.62
CA GLU A 85 -0.86 9.38 -15.16
C GLU A 85 -1.89 10.08 -14.26
N GLY A 86 -1.44 10.63 -13.16
CA GLY A 86 -2.30 11.28 -12.19
C GLY A 86 -2.80 10.37 -11.08
N GLU A 87 -2.49 9.08 -11.16
CA GLU A 87 -2.89 8.11 -10.13
C GLU A 87 -1.71 7.68 -9.29
N GLU A 88 -0.70 8.52 -9.19
CA GLU A 88 0.52 8.18 -8.47
C GLU A 88 0.26 7.85 -7.03
N LEU A 89 0.99 6.87 -6.55
CA LEU A 89 0.98 6.49 -5.15
C LEU A 89 1.93 7.42 -4.40
N ILE A 90 1.74 7.53 -3.09
CA ILE A 90 2.49 8.49 -2.28
C ILE A 90 3.23 7.78 -1.15
N LEU A 91 4.55 7.96 -1.11
CA LEU A 91 5.40 7.49 -0.02
C LEU A 91 5.86 8.65 0.81
N ASN A 92 6.08 8.41 2.11
CA ASN A 92 6.79 9.40 2.90
C ASN A 92 8.30 9.14 2.79
N SER A 93 9.10 9.97 3.45
CA SER A 93 10.56 9.87 3.36
C SER A 93 11.11 8.58 3.98
N LYS A 94 10.30 7.86 4.74
CA LYS A 94 10.71 6.60 5.35
C LYS A 94 10.27 5.38 4.55
N GLY A 95 9.66 5.61 3.39
CA GLY A 95 9.20 4.51 2.55
C GLY A 95 7.83 3.96 2.90
N ILE A 96 7.11 4.62 3.79
CA ILE A 96 5.78 4.18 4.17
C ILE A 96 4.77 4.72 3.17
N LEU A 97 3.91 3.85 2.71
CA LEU A 97 2.93 4.16 1.68
C LEU A 97 1.75 4.89 2.31
N LEU A 98 1.68 6.20 2.05
CA LEU A 98 0.63 7.05 2.61
C LEU A 98 -0.68 6.91 1.85
N ASN A 99 -0.61 6.61 0.56
CA ASN A 99 -1.78 6.47 -0.29
C ASN A 99 -1.55 5.34 -1.27
N GLY A 100 -2.59 4.57 -1.54
CA GLY A 100 -2.51 3.49 -2.53
C GLY A 100 -2.18 2.13 -1.96
N ASN A 101 -2.32 1.95 -0.65
CA ASN A 101 -2.03 0.65 -0.02
C ASN A 101 -2.83 -0.48 -0.65
N THR A 102 -4.10 -0.27 -0.92
CA THR A 102 -4.97 -1.29 -1.49
C THR A 102 -4.52 -1.66 -2.90
N ARG A 103 -4.18 -0.65 -3.69
CA ARG A 103 -3.72 -0.89 -5.07
C ARG A 103 -2.40 -1.65 -5.10
N VAL A 104 -1.46 -1.28 -4.22
CA VAL A 104 -0.18 -1.98 -4.15
C VAL A 104 -0.38 -3.44 -3.75
N SER A 105 -1.32 -3.70 -2.82
CA SER A 105 -1.58 -5.08 -2.41
C SER A 105 -2.09 -5.92 -3.58
N ALA A 106 -2.95 -5.35 -4.41
CA ALA A 106 -3.47 -6.05 -5.59
C ALA A 106 -2.35 -6.38 -6.56
N ILE A 107 -1.46 -5.44 -6.82
CA ILE A 107 -0.36 -5.64 -7.76
C ILE A 107 0.65 -6.63 -7.23
N ARG A 108 1.00 -6.53 -5.95
CA ARG A 108 1.92 -7.49 -5.35
C ARG A 108 1.37 -8.92 -5.42
N GLN A 109 0.06 -9.05 -5.23
CA GLN A 109 -0.57 -10.37 -5.31
C GLN A 109 -0.49 -10.93 -6.73
N LEU A 110 -0.74 -10.11 -7.75
CA LEU A 110 -0.64 -10.54 -9.14
C LEU A 110 0.77 -10.97 -9.49
N VAL A 111 1.77 -10.18 -9.07
CA VAL A 111 3.17 -10.51 -9.34
C VAL A 111 3.56 -11.80 -8.61
N PHE A 112 3.06 -11.97 -7.40
CA PHE A 112 3.33 -13.21 -6.65
C PHE A 112 2.74 -14.43 -7.36
N GLU A 113 1.55 -14.29 -7.93
CA GLU A 113 0.87 -15.41 -8.60
C GLU A 113 1.48 -15.72 -9.96
N ASP A 114 1.92 -14.69 -10.70
CA ASP A 114 2.45 -14.89 -12.04
C ASP A 114 3.45 -13.78 -12.37
N LYS A 115 4.67 -13.96 -11.91
CA LYS A 115 5.71 -12.95 -12.07
C LYS A 115 5.98 -12.61 -13.53
N ALA A 116 5.95 -13.62 -14.40
CA ALA A 116 6.27 -13.41 -15.82
C ALA A 116 5.23 -12.53 -16.49
N SER A 117 3.95 -12.80 -16.25
CA SER A 117 2.87 -12.05 -16.88
C SER A 117 2.78 -10.61 -16.38
N TYR A 118 3.22 -10.36 -15.15
CA TYR A 118 3.09 -9.05 -14.52
C TYR A 118 4.43 -8.37 -14.27
N SER A 119 5.46 -8.76 -15.04
CA SER A 119 6.81 -8.20 -14.86
C SER A 119 6.86 -6.69 -15.12
N HIS A 120 5.90 -6.15 -15.87
CA HIS A 120 5.83 -4.71 -16.11
C HIS A 120 5.54 -3.91 -14.84
N PHE A 121 5.11 -4.59 -13.78
CA PHE A 121 4.90 -3.95 -12.48
C PHE A 121 6.13 -4.03 -11.56
N HIS A 122 7.29 -4.41 -12.08
CA HIS A 122 8.49 -4.49 -11.25
C HIS A 122 8.87 -3.13 -10.65
N THR A 123 8.52 -2.05 -11.30
CA THR A 123 8.55 -0.71 -10.71
C THR A 123 7.22 -0.02 -10.94
N ILE A 124 6.89 0.91 -10.05
CA ILE A 124 5.63 1.65 -10.11
C ILE A 124 5.93 3.12 -9.85
N PRO A 125 5.29 4.03 -10.59
CA PRO A 125 5.51 5.46 -10.35
C PRO A 125 4.92 5.88 -9.02
N MET A 126 5.72 6.54 -8.21
CA MET A 126 5.30 7.00 -6.89
C MET A 126 5.89 8.37 -6.61
N ALA A 127 5.09 9.21 -5.94
CA ALA A 127 5.56 10.47 -5.41
C ALA A 127 6.16 10.23 -4.03
N ILE A 128 7.31 10.85 -3.76
CA ILE A 128 7.98 10.69 -2.48
C ILE A 128 8.01 12.06 -1.80
N LEU A 129 7.42 12.13 -0.60
CA LEU A 129 7.35 13.37 0.14
C LEU A 129 8.69 13.70 0.77
N PRO A 130 9.05 14.98 0.81
CA PRO A 130 10.29 15.41 1.47
C PRO A 130 10.29 15.07 2.96
N SER A 131 11.48 14.83 3.50
CA SER A 131 11.63 14.47 4.91
C SER A 131 11.28 15.63 5.85
N ASN A 132 11.20 16.86 5.33
CA ASN A 132 10.91 18.02 6.15
C ASN A 132 9.42 18.28 6.34
N LEU A 133 8.55 17.43 5.82
CA LEU A 133 7.12 17.58 6.05
C LEU A 133 6.77 17.16 7.47
N THR A 134 5.81 17.87 8.06
CA THR A 134 5.34 17.55 9.39
C THR A 134 4.41 16.34 9.34
N ALA A 135 4.21 15.69 10.47
CA ALA A 135 3.28 14.59 10.56
C ALA A 135 1.86 15.00 10.16
N LYS A 136 1.49 16.24 10.48
CA LYS A 136 0.17 16.75 10.11
C LYS A 136 0.01 16.82 8.60
N GLN A 137 1.04 17.25 7.89
CA GLN A 137 1.00 17.32 6.44
C GLN A 137 0.93 15.92 5.83
N GLU A 138 1.58 14.96 6.44
CA GLU A 138 1.54 13.59 5.93
C GLU A 138 0.20 12.91 6.14
N LYS A 139 -0.58 13.34 7.13
CA LYS A 139 -1.88 12.74 7.38
C LYS A 139 -2.95 13.18 6.39
N ASN A 140 -2.71 14.24 5.70
CA ASN A 140 -3.66 14.74 4.72
C ASN A 140 -3.37 14.16 3.36
#